data_89bfc0208d8a025a601fe5589326f44e
#
_entry.id   89bfc0208d8a025a601fe5589326f44e
#
_cell.length_a   1.000
_cell.length_b   1.000
_cell.length_c   1.000
_cell.angle_alpha   90.00
_cell.angle_beta   90.00
_cell.angle_gamma   90.00
#
_symmetry.space_group_name_H-M   'P 1'
#
loop_
_entity.id
_entity.type
_entity.pdbx_description
1 polymer ?
#
loop_
_entity_poly.entity_id
_entity_poly.type
_entity_poly.pdbx_seq_one_letter_code
_entity_poly.pdbx_strand_id
1 'polypeptide(L)'
;LYEDCVVEGCEMLTAGDIMHDESGMRFTLRWQNENHEVRTQVFGRFNVSNLLEAAGAALSLGFEAGAICRAIETLHAPAGRLQSVTRPQSPLAVVDYAHTPDALEKVLGALRETAESRGGKLICVFGAGGDRDTGKRPIMGEVASRLADACVITSDNPRTEEPASIAQAIAAGVPAERKDTVRVELDRRTA
;
A
#
# COMPACT_ATOMS: atom_id res chain seq x y z
N LEU A 1 4.07 -14.52 6.71
CA LEU A 1 4.18 -13.63 7.85
C LEU A 1 4.39 -14.36 9.18
N TYR A 2 3.77 -15.41 9.53
CA TYR A 2 4.00 -16.28 10.69
C TYR A 2 3.59 -17.72 10.31
N GLU A 3 4.01 -18.17 9.12
CA GLU A 3 3.69 -19.50 8.62
C GLU A 3 4.25 -20.61 9.52
N ASP A 4 5.23 -20.29 10.38
CA ASP A 4 5.93 -21.26 11.25
C ASP A 4 5.73 -21.04 12.75
N CYS A 5 4.86 -20.13 13.19
CA CYS A 5 4.64 -19.91 14.62
C CYS A 5 3.44 -20.72 15.10
N VAL A 6 3.68 -21.96 15.48
CA VAL A 6 2.67 -22.80 16.17
C VAL A 6 2.73 -22.51 17.66
N VAL A 7 1.62 -22.00 18.22
CA VAL A 7 1.47 -21.83 19.68
C VAL A 7 0.73 -23.05 20.22
N GLU A 8 1.41 -23.80 21.08
CA GLU A 8 0.86 -25.01 21.66
C GLU A 8 -0.42 -24.71 22.47
N GLY A 9 -1.48 -25.47 22.21
CA GLY A 9 -2.79 -25.27 22.85
C GLY A 9 -3.65 -24.15 22.29
N CYS A 10 -3.22 -23.49 21.19
CA CYS A 10 -4.01 -22.47 20.49
C CYS A 10 -4.47 -22.94 19.11
N GLU A 11 -5.68 -22.60 18.74
CA GLU A 11 -6.15 -22.74 17.36
C GLU A 11 -5.50 -21.65 16.50
N MET A 12 -4.97 -22.04 15.35
CA MET A 12 -4.25 -21.13 14.44
C MET A 12 -5.13 -20.73 13.26
N LEU A 13 -5.30 -19.42 13.09
CA LEU A 13 -5.87 -18.83 11.87
C LEU A 13 -4.72 -18.34 10.98
N THR A 14 -4.60 -18.90 9.79
CA THR A 14 -3.49 -18.56 8.88
C THR A 14 -3.98 -18.22 7.48
N ALA A 15 -3.13 -17.54 6.71
CA ALA A 15 -3.32 -17.34 5.28
C ALA A 15 -2.11 -17.89 4.52
N GLY A 16 -2.38 -18.64 3.47
CA GLY A 16 -1.38 -19.14 2.53
C GLY A 16 -1.73 -18.79 1.09
N ASP A 17 -0.84 -19.13 0.17
CA ASP A 17 -1.06 -19.00 -1.28
C ASP A 17 -1.47 -17.57 -1.70
N ILE A 18 -0.85 -16.56 -1.07
CA ILE A 18 -1.18 -15.15 -1.32
C ILE A 18 -0.70 -14.75 -2.72
N MET A 19 -1.63 -14.36 -3.57
CA MET A 19 -1.38 -13.93 -4.95
C MET A 19 -2.04 -12.57 -5.21
N HIS A 20 -1.37 -11.75 -6.01
CA HIS A 20 -1.96 -10.51 -6.52
C HIS A 20 -2.67 -10.78 -7.85
N ASP A 21 -3.82 -10.17 -8.06
CA ASP A 21 -4.54 -10.19 -9.33
C ASP A 21 -4.95 -8.76 -9.77
N GLU A 22 -5.70 -8.67 -10.86
CA GLU A 22 -6.11 -7.37 -11.41
C GLU A 22 -7.04 -6.57 -10.50
N SER A 23 -7.76 -7.23 -9.59
CA SER A 23 -8.80 -6.65 -8.75
C SER A 23 -8.37 -6.47 -7.29
N GLY A 24 -7.26 -7.10 -6.86
CA GLY A 24 -6.80 -7.07 -5.48
C GLY A 24 -5.88 -8.22 -5.15
N MET A 25 -6.29 -9.06 -4.22
CA MET A 25 -5.53 -10.24 -3.81
C MET A 25 -6.43 -11.47 -3.67
N ARG A 26 -5.82 -12.63 -3.82
CA ARG A 26 -6.40 -13.92 -3.52
C ARG A 26 -5.49 -14.66 -2.55
N PHE A 27 -6.08 -15.35 -1.57
CA PHE A 27 -5.35 -16.17 -0.61
C PHE A 27 -6.22 -17.30 -0.08
N THR A 28 -5.60 -18.32 0.51
CA THR A 28 -6.28 -19.40 1.22
C THR A 28 -6.31 -19.07 2.72
N LEU A 29 -7.49 -18.83 3.27
CA LEU A 29 -7.69 -18.73 4.71
C LEU A 29 -7.84 -20.14 5.28
N ARG A 30 -7.02 -20.48 6.28
CA ARG A 30 -7.00 -21.79 6.93
C ARG A 30 -7.42 -21.63 8.39
N TRP A 31 -8.48 -22.31 8.75
CA TRP A 31 -9.01 -22.33 10.10
C TRP A 31 -9.43 -23.75 10.47
N GLN A 32 -8.88 -24.28 11.59
CA GLN A 32 -9.06 -25.69 11.99
C GLN A 32 -8.73 -26.64 10.82
N ASN A 33 -9.71 -27.45 10.39
CA ASN A 33 -9.57 -28.36 9.26
C ASN A 33 -10.15 -27.82 7.94
N GLU A 34 -10.54 -26.55 7.90
CA GLU A 34 -11.15 -25.92 6.75
C GLU A 34 -10.17 -25.01 6.01
N ASN A 35 -10.27 -25.04 4.68
CA ASN A 35 -9.56 -24.14 3.79
C ASN A 35 -10.58 -23.38 2.94
N HIS A 36 -10.52 -22.06 2.99
CA HIS A 36 -11.40 -21.19 2.22
C HIS A 36 -10.58 -20.34 1.26
N GLU A 37 -10.86 -20.42 -0.05
CA GLU A 37 -10.31 -19.48 -1.00
C GLU A 37 -11.02 -18.13 -0.81
N VAL A 38 -10.26 -17.08 -0.58
CA VAL A 38 -10.76 -15.72 -0.35
C VAL A 38 -10.21 -14.80 -1.43
N ARG A 39 -11.09 -14.01 -2.04
CA ARG A 39 -10.73 -12.89 -2.91
C ARG A 39 -11.04 -11.59 -2.22
N THR A 40 -10.16 -10.61 -2.34
CA THR A 40 -10.36 -9.30 -1.72
C THR A 40 -9.92 -8.19 -2.66
N GLN A 41 -10.61 -7.05 -2.60
CA GLN A 41 -10.26 -5.85 -3.33
C GLN A 41 -9.20 -4.99 -2.62
N VAL A 42 -8.70 -5.48 -1.49
CA VAL A 42 -7.68 -4.79 -0.69
C VAL A 42 -6.29 -5.21 -1.18
N PHE A 43 -5.37 -4.27 -1.30
CA PHE A 43 -4.00 -4.48 -1.77
C PHE A 43 -3.00 -4.58 -0.62
N GLY A 44 -1.88 -5.27 -0.87
CA GLY A 44 -0.74 -5.36 0.04
C GLY A 44 -0.83 -6.49 1.06
N ARG A 45 0.22 -7.30 1.13
CA ARG A 45 0.32 -8.48 2.04
C ARG A 45 0.04 -8.15 3.50
N PHE A 46 0.44 -6.96 3.97
CA PHE A 46 0.15 -6.55 5.34
C PHE A 46 -1.35 -6.41 5.64
N ASN A 47 -2.17 -6.15 4.61
CA ASN A 47 -3.62 -6.13 4.77
C ASN A 47 -4.22 -7.54 4.90
N VAL A 48 -3.54 -8.58 4.41
CA VAL A 48 -3.95 -9.96 4.74
C VAL A 48 -3.84 -10.20 6.24
N SER A 49 -2.77 -9.72 6.90
CA SER A 49 -2.65 -9.79 8.36
C SER A 49 -3.78 -9.06 9.07
N ASN A 50 -4.11 -7.84 8.62
CA ASN A 50 -5.24 -7.08 9.18
C ASN A 50 -6.58 -7.82 9.00
N LEU A 51 -6.78 -8.48 7.86
CA LEU A 51 -7.97 -9.28 7.59
C LEU A 51 -8.02 -10.53 8.47
N LEU A 52 -6.87 -11.18 8.72
CA LEU A 52 -6.79 -12.31 9.64
C LEU A 52 -7.08 -11.91 11.09
N GLU A 53 -6.58 -10.74 11.53
CA GLU A 53 -6.90 -10.21 12.86
C GLU A 53 -8.40 -9.96 13.02
N ALA A 54 -9.03 -9.32 12.02
CA ALA A 54 -10.48 -9.08 12.01
C ALA A 54 -11.27 -10.41 11.95
N ALA A 55 -10.82 -11.37 11.13
CA ALA A 55 -11.42 -12.69 11.04
C ALA A 55 -11.32 -13.46 12.36
N GLY A 56 -10.15 -13.43 13.02
CA GLY A 56 -9.94 -14.05 14.33
C GLY A 56 -10.85 -13.47 15.40
N ALA A 57 -11.02 -12.15 15.42
CA ALA A 57 -11.99 -11.50 16.32
C ALA A 57 -13.43 -11.95 16.03
N ALA A 58 -13.84 -12.06 14.76
CA ALA A 58 -15.17 -12.53 14.39
C ALA A 58 -15.38 -14.00 14.75
N LEU A 59 -14.40 -14.86 14.52
CA LEU A 59 -14.43 -16.27 14.94
C LEU A 59 -14.61 -16.41 16.47
N SER A 60 -13.90 -15.59 17.25
CA SER A 60 -14.02 -15.58 18.71
C SER A 60 -15.40 -15.15 19.21
N LEU A 61 -16.15 -14.43 18.39
CA LEU A 61 -17.55 -14.04 18.63
C LEU A 61 -18.55 -15.10 18.12
N GLY A 62 -18.09 -16.21 17.57
CA GLY A 62 -18.92 -17.33 17.13
C GLY A 62 -19.45 -17.22 15.69
N PHE A 63 -18.88 -16.33 14.87
CA PHE A 63 -19.23 -16.30 13.44
C PHE A 63 -18.57 -17.46 12.69
N GLU A 64 -19.26 -18.03 11.72
CA GLU A 64 -18.78 -19.12 10.87
C GLU A 64 -17.71 -18.62 9.88
N ALA A 65 -16.62 -19.40 9.69
CA ALA A 65 -15.50 -19.07 8.83
C ALA A 65 -15.94 -18.74 7.38
N GLY A 66 -16.85 -19.55 6.82
CA GLY A 66 -17.38 -19.29 5.49
C GLY A 66 -18.18 -17.99 5.36
N ALA A 67 -18.86 -17.53 6.41
CA ALA A 67 -19.54 -16.24 6.43
C ALA A 67 -18.55 -15.08 6.49
N ILE A 68 -17.49 -15.23 7.27
CA ILE A 68 -16.40 -14.26 7.36
C ILE A 68 -15.69 -14.12 6.01
N CYS A 69 -15.38 -15.22 5.33
CA CYS A 69 -14.75 -15.20 4.01
C CYS A 69 -15.60 -14.44 2.99
N ARG A 70 -16.90 -14.70 2.94
CA ARG A 70 -17.82 -13.95 2.07
C ARG A 70 -17.88 -12.46 2.42
N ALA A 71 -17.80 -12.09 3.69
CA ALA A 71 -17.74 -10.69 4.10
C ALA A 71 -16.45 -10.03 3.63
N ILE A 72 -15.30 -10.69 3.75
CA ILE A 72 -13.99 -10.19 3.27
C ILE A 72 -14.02 -9.86 1.78
N GLU A 73 -14.71 -10.66 0.95
CA GLU A 73 -14.82 -10.42 -0.50
C GLU A 73 -15.54 -9.11 -0.85
N THR A 74 -16.38 -8.62 0.04
CA THR A 74 -17.13 -7.37 -0.14
C THR A 74 -16.46 -6.15 0.49
N LEU A 75 -15.37 -6.35 1.22
CA LEU A 75 -14.67 -5.25 1.89
C LEU A 75 -13.93 -4.36 0.89
N HIS A 76 -14.01 -3.07 1.14
CA HIS A 76 -13.20 -2.07 0.48
C HIS A 76 -12.19 -1.49 1.47
N ALA A 77 -11.02 -1.10 0.96
CA ALA A 77 -10.04 -0.40 1.76
C ALA A 77 -10.63 0.91 2.32
N PRO A 78 -10.33 1.27 3.58
CA PRO A 78 -10.70 2.57 4.11
C PRO A 78 -10.13 3.70 3.27
N ALA A 79 -10.80 4.86 3.28
CA ALA A 79 -10.35 6.03 2.52
C ALA A 79 -8.88 6.37 2.83
N GLY A 80 -8.06 6.48 1.78
CA GLY A 80 -6.64 6.80 1.90
C GLY A 80 -5.77 5.69 2.53
N ARG A 81 -6.19 4.43 2.50
CA ARG A 81 -5.41 3.26 2.98
C ARG A 81 -5.33 2.21 1.88
N LEU A 82 -4.36 2.36 0.98
CA LEU A 82 -4.27 1.59 -0.27
C LEU A 82 -5.62 1.53 -1.00
N GLN A 83 -6.36 2.64 -0.96
CA GLN A 83 -7.68 2.75 -1.57
C GLN A 83 -7.57 2.77 -3.08
N SER A 84 -8.15 1.79 -3.76
CA SER A 84 -8.32 1.85 -5.21
C SER A 84 -9.38 2.89 -5.58
N VAL A 85 -9.01 3.82 -6.46
CA VAL A 85 -9.90 4.83 -7.05
C VAL A 85 -9.98 4.66 -8.56
N THR A 86 -9.71 3.48 -9.05
CA THR A 86 -9.62 3.12 -10.47
C THR A 86 -10.99 3.20 -11.14
N ARG A 87 -11.02 3.73 -12.35
CA ARG A 87 -12.17 3.67 -13.24
C ARG A 87 -12.03 2.48 -14.21
N PRO A 88 -13.13 1.92 -14.71
CA PRO A 88 -13.05 0.90 -15.75
C PRO A 88 -12.14 1.33 -16.92
N GLN A 89 -11.30 0.43 -17.40
CA GLN A 89 -10.37 0.65 -18.52
C GLN A 89 -9.29 1.74 -18.27
N SER A 90 -9.08 2.14 -17.03
CA SER A 90 -8.02 3.07 -16.62
C SER A 90 -6.85 2.33 -15.95
N PRO A 91 -5.65 2.91 -15.88
CA PRO A 91 -4.60 2.40 -15.01
C PRO A 91 -5.09 2.25 -13.57
N LEU A 92 -4.54 1.30 -12.84
CA LEU A 92 -4.81 1.16 -11.41
C LEU A 92 -4.31 2.42 -10.69
N ALA A 93 -5.22 3.15 -10.08
CA ALA A 93 -4.91 4.30 -9.25
C ALA A 93 -5.22 3.97 -7.79
N VAL A 94 -4.22 4.16 -6.92
CA VAL A 94 -4.30 3.84 -5.49
C VAL A 94 -3.96 5.09 -4.68
N VAL A 95 -4.76 5.38 -3.67
CA VAL A 95 -4.53 6.50 -2.74
C VAL A 95 -4.15 5.94 -1.38
N ASP A 96 -3.06 6.49 -0.83
CA ASP A 96 -2.59 6.14 0.52
C ASP A 96 -2.18 7.38 1.31
N TYR A 97 -2.25 7.30 2.62
CA TYR A 97 -1.88 8.36 3.56
C TYR A 97 -0.40 8.32 3.97
N ALA A 98 0.43 7.53 3.32
CA ALA A 98 1.85 7.43 3.61
C ALA A 98 2.52 8.82 3.55
N HIS A 99 3.09 9.26 4.67
CA HIS A 99 3.71 10.58 4.82
C HIS A 99 5.05 10.53 5.58
N THR A 100 5.60 9.34 5.74
CA THR A 100 6.93 9.06 6.30
C THR A 100 7.72 8.17 5.34
N PRO A 101 9.07 8.18 5.39
CA PRO A 101 9.89 7.32 4.55
C PRO A 101 9.53 5.83 4.69
N ASP A 102 9.38 5.31 5.91
CA ASP A 102 9.03 3.92 6.19
C ASP A 102 7.64 3.55 5.64
N ALA A 103 6.64 4.42 5.82
CA ALA A 103 5.31 4.19 5.28
C ALA A 103 5.32 4.18 3.74
N LEU A 104 6.06 5.12 3.12
CA LEU A 104 6.20 5.19 1.67
C LEU A 104 6.90 3.94 1.12
N GLU A 105 7.95 3.46 1.78
CA GLU A 105 8.65 2.22 1.42
C GLU A 105 7.71 1.01 1.46
N LYS A 106 6.94 0.85 2.53
CA LYS A 106 5.98 -0.26 2.68
C LYS A 106 4.88 -0.23 1.62
N VAL A 107 4.33 0.94 1.34
CA VAL A 107 3.27 1.10 0.32
C VAL A 107 3.81 0.82 -1.08
N LEU A 108 4.95 1.40 -1.45
CA LEU A 108 5.54 1.17 -2.76
C LEU A 108 6.00 -0.27 -2.94
N GLY A 109 6.56 -0.90 -1.90
CA GLY A 109 6.90 -2.32 -1.93
C GLY A 109 5.68 -3.21 -2.16
N ALA A 110 4.58 -2.95 -1.47
CA ALA A 110 3.34 -3.70 -1.65
C ALA A 110 2.74 -3.52 -3.05
N LEU A 111 2.80 -2.31 -3.61
CA LEU A 111 2.27 -2.00 -4.95
C LEU A 111 3.22 -2.46 -6.07
N ARG A 112 4.51 -2.66 -5.80
CA ARG A 112 5.47 -3.22 -6.76
C ARG A 112 5.03 -4.62 -7.20
N GLU A 113 4.69 -5.52 -6.26
CA GLU A 113 4.18 -6.85 -6.57
C GLU A 113 2.93 -6.79 -7.47
N THR A 114 2.03 -5.86 -7.19
CA THR A 114 0.83 -5.62 -8.01
C THR A 114 1.18 -5.09 -9.41
N ALA A 115 2.14 -4.17 -9.53
CA ALA A 115 2.55 -3.63 -10.83
C ALA A 115 3.21 -4.72 -11.69
N GLU A 116 4.05 -5.56 -11.11
CA GLU A 116 4.72 -6.68 -11.79
C GLU A 116 3.72 -7.74 -12.26
N SER A 117 2.76 -8.13 -11.43
CA SER A 117 1.72 -9.10 -11.81
C SER A 117 0.85 -8.62 -12.98
N ARG A 118 0.74 -7.29 -13.15
CA ARG A 118 0.01 -6.67 -14.27
C ARG A 118 0.90 -6.36 -15.48
N GLY A 119 2.20 -6.67 -15.43
CA GLY A 119 3.16 -6.30 -16.48
C GLY A 119 3.28 -4.78 -16.68
N GLY A 120 2.96 -4.00 -15.64
CA GLY A 120 2.89 -2.54 -15.68
C GLY A 120 4.06 -1.84 -14.99
N LYS A 121 3.97 -0.51 -14.93
CA LYS A 121 4.92 0.35 -14.22
C LYS A 121 4.29 0.92 -12.96
N LEU A 122 5.10 1.07 -11.91
CA LEU A 122 4.72 1.75 -10.68
C LEU A 122 5.11 3.23 -10.77
N ILE A 123 4.12 4.12 -10.74
CA ILE A 123 4.30 5.57 -10.73
C ILE A 123 3.92 6.11 -9.37
N CYS A 124 4.80 6.88 -8.73
CA CYS A 124 4.56 7.50 -7.44
C CYS A 124 4.33 9.01 -7.60
N VAL A 125 3.17 9.51 -7.17
CA VAL A 125 2.87 10.93 -7.11
C VAL A 125 2.72 11.33 -5.64
N PHE A 126 3.63 12.15 -5.12
CA PHE A 126 3.65 12.47 -3.70
C PHE A 126 4.24 13.86 -3.41
N GLY A 127 4.03 14.32 -2.19
CA GLY A 127 4.63 15.53 -1.64
C GLY A 127 4.83 15.39 -0.14
N ALA A 128 5.27 16.46 0.50
CA ALA A 128 5.39 16.52 1.96
C ALA A 128 4.74 17.79 2.51
N GLY A 129 4.19 17.69 3.72
CA GLY A 129 3.62 18.85 4.40
C GLY A 129 4.71 19.81 4.90
N GLY A 130 4.40 21.11 4.87
CA GLY A 130 5.19 22.14 5.50
C GLY A 130 5.01 22.17 7.04
N ASP A 131 5.86 22.90 7.75
CA ASP A 131 5.91 23.03 9.22
C ASP A 131 5.93 21.67 9.93
N ARG A 132 6.66 20.73 9.37
CA ARG A 132 6.87 19.37 9.84
C ARG A 132 8.35 19.01 9.76
N ASP A 133 8.70 17.81 10.19
CA ASP A 133 10.05 17.26 10.08
C ASP A 133 10.58 17.39 8.64
N THR A 134 11.58 18.27 8.48
CA THR A 134 12.24 18.52 7.18
C THR A 134 13.25 17.44 6.83
N GLY A 135 13.83 16.76 7.82
CA GLY A 135 14.83 15.73 7.65
C GLY A 135 14.33 14.51 6.88
N LYS A 136 13.04 14.23 6.94
CA LYS A 136 12.42 13.12 6.18
C LYS A 136 12.30 13.37 4.68
N ARG A 137 12.32 14.64 4.22
CA ARG A 137 12.05 15.01 2.83
C ARG A 137 13.04 14.37 1.85
N PRO A 138 14.37 14.52 2.02
CA PRO A 138 15.32 13.86 1.12
C PRO A 138 15.23 12.33 1.20
N ILE A 139 14.97 11.75 2.37
CA ILE A 139 14.81 10.30 2.51
C ILE A 139 13.59 9.81 1.74
N MET A 140 12.48 10.54 1.75
CA MET A 140 11.29 10.21 0.94
C MET A 140 11.60 10.28 -0.57
N GLY A 141 12.40 11.25 -1.01
CA GLY A 141 12.87 11.37 -2.41
C GLY A 141 13.70 10.17 -2.85
N GLU A 142 14.65 9.76 -2.01
CA GLU A 142 15.47 8.57 -2.23
C GLU A 142 14.63 7.30 -2.32
N VAL A 143 13.78 7.05 -1.30
CA VAL A 143 12.91 5.87 -1.24
C VAL A 143 11.98 5.78 -2.45
N ALA A 144 11.28 6.87 -2.79
CA ALA A 144 10.34 6.89 -3.91
C ALA A 144 11.05 6.61 -5.23
N SER A 145 12.17 7.28 -5.50
CA SER A 145 12.92 7.11 -6.74
C SER A 145 13.56 5.72 -6.88
N ARG A 146 13.89 5.07 -5.78
CA ARG A 146 14.43 3.70 -5.76
C ARG A 146 13.36 2.66 -6.06
N LEU A 147 12.15 2.82 -5.52
CA LEU A 147 11.09 1.80 -5.57
C LEU A 147 10.08 1.98 -6.70
N ALA A 148 9.90 3.20 -7.22
CA ALA A 148 9.00 3.46 -8.34
C ALA A 148 9.78 3.53 -9.67
N ASP A 149 9.10 3.24 -10.79
CA ASP A 149 9.66 3.39 -12.14
C ASP A 149 9.74 4.86 -12.55
N ALA A 150 8.79 5.66 -12.06
CA ALA A 150 8.77 7.11 -12.22
C ALA A 150 8.15 7.78 -10.99
N CYS A 151 8.60 9.01 -10.70
CA CYS A 151 8.08 9.80 -9.60
C CYS A 151 7.68 11.19 -10.06
N VAL A 152 6.57 11.69 -9.50
CA VAL A 152 6.20 13.11 -9.61
C VAL A 152 6.15 13.69 -8.19
N ILE A 153 7.07 14.61 -7.90
CA ILE A 153 7.09 15.37 -6.66
C ILE A 153 6.17 16.57 -6.83
N THR A 154 5.13 16.68 -6.02
CA THR A 154 4.11 17.73 -6.12
C THR A 154 3.87 18.44 -4.80
N SER A 155 3.15 19.56 -4.83
CA SER A 155 2.71 20.22 -3.59
C SER A 155 1.70 19.36 -2.86
N ASP A 156 1.81 19.37 -1.53
CA ASP A 156 0.81 18.81 -0.63
C ASP A 156 0.21 19.96 0.21
N ASN A 157 0.30 19.96 1.50
CA ASN A 157 -0.12 21.04 2.39
C ASN A 157 1.11 21.84 2.83
N PRO A 158 1.46 22.97 2.16
CA PRO A 158 2.69 23.68 2.42
C PRO A 158 2.66 24.51 3.74
N ARG A 159 1.46 24.78 4.30
CA ARG A 159 1.27 25.66 5.46
C ARG A 159 1.96 27.01 5.27
N THR A 160 2.96 27.33 6.09
CA THR A 160 3.69 28.60 6.01
C THR A 160 4.93 28.53 5.09
N GLU A 161 5.34 27.34 4.67
CA GLU A 161 6.51 27.15 3.81
C GLU A 161 6.20 27.33 2.32
N GLU A 162 7.20 27.77 1.56
CA GLU A 162 7.10 27.85 0.11
C GLU A 162 7.06 26.44 -0.53
N PRO A 163 6.02 26.11 -1.33
CA PRO A 163 5.87 24.78 -1.93
C PRO A 163 7.07 24.30 -2.72
N ALA A 164 7.72 25.22 -3.47
CA ALA A 164 8.91 24.91 -4.27
C ALA A 164 10.09 24.48 -3.39
N SER A 165 10.28 25.10 -2.23
CA SER A 165 11.34 24.75 -1.29
C SER A 165 11.14 23.33 -0.72
N ILE A 166 9.90 22.94 -0.42
CA ILE A 166 9.56 21.60 0.04
C ILE A 166 9.89 20.57 -1.06
N ALA A 167 9.43 20.82 -2.29
CA ALA A 167 9.67 19.93 -3.42
C ALA A 167 11.17 19.80 -3.74
N GLN A 168 11.94 20.89 -3.67
CA GLN A 168 13.39 20.86 -3.83
C GLN A 168 14.09 20.04 -2.74
N ALA A 169 13.65 20.15 -1.48
CA ALA A 169 14.18 19.36 -0.38
C ALA A 169 13.93 17.85 -0.58
N ILE A 170 12.78 17.47 -1.15
CA ILE A 170 12.51 16.07 -1.53
C ILE A 170 13.43 15.66 -2.69
N ALA A 171 13.51 16.47 -3.75
CA ALA A 171 14.31 16.18 -4.94
C ALA A 171 15.83 16.09 -4.65
N ALA A 172 16.31 16.79 -3.62
CA ALA A 172 17.71 16.73 -3.18
C ALA A 172 18.14 15.33 -2.72
N GLY A 173 17.20 14.48 -2.29
CA GLY A 173 17.48 13.10 -1.89
C GLY A 173 17.49 12.10 -3.05
N VAL A 174 17.11 12.52 -4.26
CA VAL A 174 17.06 11.64 -5.42
C VAL A 174 18.50 11.37 -5.93
N PRO A 175 18.93 10.09 -6.00
CA PRO A 175 20.24 9.73 -6.53
C PRO A 175 20.45 10.22 -7.98
N ALA A 176 21.68 10.54 -8.34
CA ALA A 176 22.00 11.14 -9.64
C ALA A 176 21.51 10.28 -10.82
N GLU A 177 21.64 8.97 -10.71
CA GLU A 177 21.24 7.98 -11.72
C GLU A 177 19.71 7.81 -11.86
N ARG A 178 18.94 8.38 -10.91
CA ARG A 178 17.47 8.32 -10.92
C ARG A 178 16.79 9.63 -11.28
N LYS A 179 17.55 10.72 -11.49
CA LYS A 179 16.99 12.05 -11.74
C LYS A 179 16.10 12.12 -12.97
N ASP A 180 16.43 11.37 -14.02
CA ASP A 180 15.65 11.34 -15.26
C ASP A 180 14.27 10.67 -15.10
N THR A 181 14.07 9.92 -14.01
CA THR A 181 12.79 9.27 -13.68
C THR A 181 11.93 10.10 -12.72
N VAL A 182 12.40 11.28 -12.31
CA VAL A 182 11.73 12.13 -11.32
C VAL A 182 11.42 13.49 -11.92
N ARG A 183 10.17 13.89 -11.86
CA ARG A 183 9.67 15.21 -12.26
C ARG A 183 9.18 15.98 -11.05
N VAL A 184 9.38 17.29 -11.03
CA VAL A 184 8.74 18.20 -10.07
C VAL A 184 7.62 18.95 -10.79
N GLU A 185 6.41 18.83 -10.25
CA GLU A 185 5.22 19.53 -10.73
C GLU A 185 4.40 20.01 -9.53
N LEU A 186 4.40 21.31 -9.27
CA LEU A 186 3.79 21.86 -8.06
C LEU A 186 2.26 21.89 -8.13
N ASP A 187 1.68 22.02 -9.32
CA ASP A 187 0.24 21.89 -9.47
C ASP A 187 -0.18 20.43 -9.42
N ARG A 188 -0.84 20.07 -8.33
CA ARG A 188 -1.26 18.69 -8.07
C ARG A 188 -2.29 18.13 -9.07
N ARG A 189 -2.99 19.01 -9.80
CA ARG A 189 -3.90 18.58 -10.87
C ARG A 189 -3.17 18.23 -12.16
N THR A 190 -2.04 18.88 -12.37
CA THR A 190 -1.16 18.67 -13.53
C THR A 190 -0.17 17.53 -13.30
N ALA A 191 0.14 17.25 -12.03
CA ALA A 191 1.03 16.15 -11.60
C ALA A 191 0.41 14.75 -11.82
#